data_debb153bc4ea851f69fe366ee4b59a6a
#
_entry.id   debb153bc4ea851f69fe366ee4b59a6a
#
_cell.length_a   1.000
_cell.length_b   1.000
_cell.length_c   1.000
_cell.angle_alpha   90.00
_cell.angle_beta   90.00
_cell.angle_gamma   90.00
#
_symmetry.space_group_name_H-M   'P 1'
#
loop_
_entity.id
_entity.type
_entity.pdbx_description
1 polymer ?
#
loop_
_entity_poly.entity_id
_entity_poly.type
_entity_poly.pdbx_seq_one_letter_code
_entity_poly.pdbx_strand_id
1 'polypeptide(L)'
;SDTEAALDEAAERIGRLGIDELAAVTRFVTARFHLLNKAEQLSIIRINRERSQRATAEAPRPESVAAAVAELRRMGVSDESLRGIADRLNIQPTLTAHPTEARRRSVLDKQTQIALELYRLDDKRLIPEEHQDIHDRVCQLVSSLLVTDMVRSRRLDVFDEIRNGIYFLTTTIWDIVPRLAGDLAR
;
A
#
# COMPACT_ATOMS: atom_id res chain seq x y z
N SER A 1 27.64 -12.47 -17.34
CA SER A 1 27.50 -11.02 -17.10
C SER A 1 27.84 -10.71 -15.64
N ASP A 2 28.16 -9.45 -15.31
CA ASP A 2 28.46 -9.02 -13.94
C ASP A 2 27.34 -9.39 -12.96
N THR A 3 26.10 -9.43 -13.44
CA THR A 3 24.92 -9.82 -12.66
C THR A 3 24.92 -11.32 -12.32
N GLU A 4 25.31 -12.19 -13.24
CA GLU A 4 25.40 -13.63 -13.00
C GLU A 4 26.49 -13.95 -11.98
N ALA A 5 27.65 -13.33 -12.12
CA ALA A 5 28.75 -13.51 -11.17
C ALA A 5 28.35 -13.06 -9.75
N ALA A 6 27.63 -11.95 -9.63
CA ALA A 6 27.10 -11.47 -8.34
C ALA A 6 26.04 -12.41 -7.75
N LEU A 7 25.20 -13.03 -8.58
CA LEU A 7 24.22 -14.02 -8.14
C LEU A 7 24.89 -15.31 -7.65
N ASP A 8 25.91 -15.79 -8.36
CA ASP A 8 26.66 -16.98 -7.97
C ASP A 8 27.40 -16.75 -6.65
N GLU A 9 28.05 -15.61 -6.48
CA GLU A 9 28.69 -15.23 -5.22
C GLU A 9 27.68 -15.14 -4.06
N ALA A 10 26.52 -14.55 -4.30
CA ALA A 10 25.46 -14.47 -3.31
C ALA A 10 24.93 -15.87 -2.93
N ALA A 11 24.72 -16.75 -3.91
CA ALA A 11 24.29 -18.12 -3.69
C ALA A 11 25.31 -18.93 -2.85
N GLU A 12 26.60 -18.77 -3.15
CA GLU A 12 27.65 -19.40 -2.38
C GLU A 12 27.72 -18.91 -0.93
N ARG A 13 27.58 -17.59 -0.72
CA ARG A 13 27.53 -17.00 0.64
C ARG A 13 26.32 -17.51 1.42
N ILE A 14 25.14 -17.53 0.79
CA ILE A 14 23.90 -18.02 1.41
C ILE A 14 24.03 -19.52 1.76
N GLY A 15 24.63 -20.31 0.89
CA GLY A 15 24.83 -21.74 1.12
C GLY A 15 25.74 -22.09 2.30
N ARG A 16 26.52 -21.12 2.80
CA ARG A 16 27.39 -21.27 3.99
C ARG A 16 26.72 -20.91 5.31
N LEU A 17 25.54 -20.27 5.25
CA LEU A 17 24.83 -19.78 6.45
C LEU A 17 24.13 -20.93 7.18
N GLY A 18 24.16 -20.86 8.52
CA GLY A 18 23.33 -21.71 9.35
C GLY A 18 21.85 -21.30 9.32
N ILE A 19 20.97 -22.15 9.86
CA ILE A 19 19.51 -21.92 9.85
C ILE A 19 19.13 -20.60 10.52
N ASP A 20 19.76 -20.27 11.65
CA ASP A 20 19.46 -19.03 12.37
C ASP A 20 19.89 -17.78 11.58
N GLU A 21 21.03 -17.86 10.93
CA GLU A 21 21.53 -16.79 10.06
C GLU A 21 20.65 -16.61 8.82
N LEU A 22 20.23 -17.71 8.20
CA LEU A 22 19.27 -17.68 7.08
C LEU A 22 17.94 -17.06 7.50
N ALA A 23 17.44 -17.41 8.69
CA ALA A 23 16.22 -16.82 9.24
C ALA A 23 16.38 -15.32 9.49
N ALA A 24 17.55 -14.87 9.98
CA ALA A 24 17.84 -13.45 10.20
C ALA A 24 17.92 -12.69 8.87
N VAL A 25 18.63 -13.22 7.87
CA VAL A 25 18.71 -12.63 6.52
C VAL A 25 17.32 -12.54 5.88
N THR A 26 16.52 -13.60 5.95
CA THR A 26 15.16 -13.62 5.41
C THR A 26 14.29 -12.56 6.06
N ARG A 27 14.34 -12.42 7.38
CA ARG A 27 13.59 -11.37 8.11
C ARG A 27 14.02 -9.96 7.69
N PHE A 28 15.32 -9.74 7.55
CA PHE A 28 15.87 -8.46 7.10
C PHE A 28 15.42 -8.11 5.69
N VAL A 29 15.56 -9.03 4.74
CA VAL A 29 15.14 -8.84 3.35
C VAL A 29 13.63 -8.58 3.26
N THR A 30 12.82 -9.35 4.00
CA THR A 30 11.37 -9.15 4.07
C THR A 30 11.01 -7.78 4.63
N ALA A 31 11.64 -7.35 5.72
CA ALA A 31 11.42 -6.02 6.30
C ALA A 31 11.82 -4.91 5.31
N ARG A 32 12.93 -5.07 4.60
CA ARG A 32 13.36 -4.13 3.55
C ARG A 32 12.32 -4.02 2.43
N PHE A 33 11.79 -5.13 1.92
CA PHE A 33 10.73 -5.07 0.90
C PHE A 33 9.45 -4.42 1.43
N HIS A 34 9.09 -4.65 2.69
CA HIS A 34 7.95 -3.95 3.28
C HIS A 34 8.14 -2.44 3.34
N LEU A 35 9.34 -1.98 3.69
CA LEU A 35 9.67 -0.55 3.70
C LEU A 35 9.64 0.05 2.30
N LEU A 36 10.24 -0.63 1.32
CA LEU A 36 10.24 -0.18 -0.08
C LEU A 36 8.80 -0.07 -0.61
N ASN A 37 7.97 -1.08 -0.38
CA ASN A 37 6.56 -1.05 -0.79
C ASN A 37 5.78 0.09 -0.11
N LYS A 38 6.08 0.41 1.16
CA LYS A 38 5.44 1.55 1.84
C LYS A 38 5.92 2.88 1.30
N ALA A 39 7.21 3.03 1.04
CA ALA A 39 7.76 4.23 0.43
C ALA A 39 7.18 4.47 -0.98
N GLU A 40 7.03 3.42 -1.78
CA GLU A 40 6.38 3.49 -3.09
C GLU A 40 4.92 3.91 -2.98
N GLN A 41 4.14 3.29 -2.09
CA GLN A 41 2.74 3.66 -1.84
C GLN A 41 2.60 5.14 -1.44
N LEU A 42 3.47 5.63 -0.56
CA LEU A 42 3.47 7.04 -0.15
C LEU A 42 3.86 7.97 -1.30
N SER A 43 4.83 7.60 -2.13
CA SER A 43 5.19 8.32 -3.35
C SER A 43 4.00 8.44 -4.31
N ILE A 44 3.26 7.35 -4.54
CA ILE A 44 2.06 7.35 -5.38
C ILE A 44 0.99 8.28 -4.81
N ILE A 45 0.73 8.23 -3.49
CA ILE A 45 -0.22 9.11 -2.82
C ILE A 45 0.19 10.58 -3.01
N ARG A 46 1.46 10.92 -2.81
CA ARG A 46 1.98 12.27 -2.99
C ARG A 46 1.80 12.76 -4.43
N ILE A 47 2.23 11.98 -5.40
CA ILE A 47 2.11 12.32 -6.82
C ILE A 47 0.65 12.53 -7.21
N ASN A 48 -0.26 11.66 -6.76
CA ASN A 48 -1.68 11.80 -7.03
C ASN A 48 -2.28 13.03 -6.36
N ARG A 49 -1.85 13.38 -5.16
CA ARG A 49 -2.26 14.62 -4.47
C ARG A 49 -1.78 15.87 -5.23
N GLU A 50 -0.53 15.91 -5.66
CA GLU A 50 0.02 17.00 -6.47
C GLU A 50 -0.73 17.13 -7.82
N ARG A 51 -1.01 16.02 -8.49
CA ARG A 51 -1.82 16.00 -9.73
C ARG A 51 -3.23 16.54 -9.50
N SER A 52 -3.86 16.16 -8.37
CA SER A 52 -5.19 16.66 -8.00
C SER A 52 -5.19 18.15 -7.68
N GLN A 53 -4.12 18.68 -7.05
CA GLN A 53 -3.99 20.12 -6.76
C GLN A 53 -3.80 20.96 -8.03
N ARG A 54 -3.21 20.40 -9.09
CA ARG A 54 -2.98 21.09 -10.38
C ARG A 54 -4.17 20.93 -11.34
N ALA A 55 -5.11 20.04 -11.03
CA ALA A 55 -6.25 19.79 -11.89
C ALA A 55 -7.23 20.97 -11.89
N THR A 56 -7.78 21.28 -13.06
CA THR A 56 -8.85 22.24 -13.27
C THR A 56 -10.04 21.58 -13.99
N ALA A 57 -11.13 22.30 -14.18
CA ALA A 57 -12.28 21.80 -14.94
C ALA A 57 -11.90 21.52 -16.40
N GLU A 58 -11.00 22.33 -16.99
CA GLU A 58 -10.53 22.22 -18.38
C GLU A 58 -9.42 21.16 -18.53
N ALA A 59 -8.64 20.94 -17.46
CA ALA A 59 -7.56 19.97 -17.42
C ALA A 59 -7.70 19.09 -16.15
N PRO A 60 -8.66 18.17 -16.14
CA PRO A 60 -8.87 17.28 -14.99
C PRO A 60 -7.69 16.34 -14.78
N ARG A 61 -7.55 15.84 -13.55
CA ARG A 61 -6.48 14.91 -13.18
C ARG A 61 -6.49 13.69 -14.12
N PRO A 62 -5.37 13.31 -14.74
CA PRO A 62 -5.26 12.07 -15.50
C PRO A 62 -5.74 10.86 -14.69
N GLU A 63 -6.33 9.89 -15.38
CA GLU A 63 -6.84 8.64 -14.76
C GLU A 63 -7.98 8.87 -13.74
N SER A 64 -8.69 10.01 -13.84
CA SER A 64 -9.90 10.28 -13.05
C SER A 64 -11.16 10.09 -13.89
N VAL A 65 -12.30 9.93 -13.21
CA VAL A 65 -13.62 9.90 -13.88
C VAL A 65 -13.85 11.20 -14.65
N ALA A 66 -13.47 12.35 -14.09
CA ALA A 66 -13.58 13.64 -14.77
C ALA A 66 -12.76 13.70 -16.06
N ALA A 67 -11.55 13.12 -16.08
CA ALA A 67 -10.74 13.04 -17.31
C ALA A 67 -11.40 12.16 -18.37
N ALA A 68 -11.97 11.02 -17.98
CA ALA A 68 -12.68 10.12 -18.88
C ALA A 68 -13.93 10.81 -19.46
N VAL A 69 -14.69 11.52 -18.64
CA VAL A 69 -15.87 12.29 -19.10
C VAL A 69 -15.46 13.41 -20.06
N ALA A 70 -14.39 14.16 -19.73
CA ALA A 70 -13.88 15.22 -20.61
C ALA A 70 -13.45 14.66 -21.98
N GLU A 71 -12.78 13.51 -22.00
CA GLU A 71 -12.38 12.86 -23.24
C GLU A 71 -13.58 12.37 -24.05
N LEU A 72 -14.57 11.75 -23.41
CA LEU A 72 -15.81 11.34 -24.10
C LEU A 72 -16.56 12.54 -24.71
N ARG A 73 -16.64 13.67 -24.00
CA ARG A 73 -17.21 14.91 -24.51
C ARG A 73 -16.43 15.44 -25.72
N ARG A 74 -15.09 15.39 -25.68
CA ARG A 74 -14.24 15.78 -26.80
C ARG A 74 -14.46 14.89 -28.03
N MET A 75 -14.79 13.62 -27.81
CA MET A 75 -15.18 12.68 -28.88
C MET A 75 -16.62 12.90 -29.37
N GLY A 76 -17.37 13.87 -28.87
CA GLY A 76 -18.72 14.21 -29.31
C GLY A 76 -19.82 13.39 -28.62
N VAL A 77 -19.53 12.68 -27.53
CA VAL A 77 -20.55 11.97 -26.76
C VAL A 77 -21.42 12.97 -25.99
N SER A 78 -22.75 12.89 -26.19
CA SER A 78 -23.69 13.79 -25.52
C SER A 78 -23.81 13.53 -24.02
N ASP A 79 -24.20 14.56 -23.28
CA ASP A 79 -24.42 14.42 -21.82
C ASP A 79 -25.54 13.42 -21.49
N GLU A 80 -26.54 13.27 -22.35
CA GLU A 80 -27.59 12.25 -22.22
C GLU A 80 -27.01 10.85 -22.35
N SER A 81 -26.14 10.62 -23.33
CA SER A 81 -25.43 9.34 -23.49
C SER A 81 -24.50 9.05 -22.32
N LEU A 82 -23.80 10.06 -21.76
CA LEU A 82 -22.95 9.92 -20.58
C LEU A 82 -23.77 9.51 -19.35
N ARG A 83 -24.93 10.15 -19.12
CA ARG A 83 -25.85 9.74 -18.04
C ARG A 83 -26.33 8.30 -18.25
N GLY A 84 -26.74 7.94 -19.46
CA GLY A 84 -27.15 6.57 -19.78
C GLY A 84 -26.04 5.53 -19.60
N ILE A 85 -24.78 5.89 -19.73
CA ILE A 85 -23.63 5.04 -19.38
C ILE A 85 -23.52 4.92 -17.85
N ALA A 86 -23.56 6.05 -17.12
CA ALA A 86 -23.47 6.08 -15.68
C ALA A 86 -24.59 5.28 -15.01
N ASP A 87 -25.81 5.39 -15.49
CA ASP A 87 -26.98 4.65 -14.96
C ASP A 87 -26.85 3.11 -15.14
N ARG A 88 -26.07 2.67 -16.09
CA ARG A 88 -25.81 1.24 -16.36
C ARG A 88 -24.47 0.76 -15.79
N LEU A 89 -23.70 1.65 -15.20
CA LEU A 89 -22.40 1.31 -14.63
C LEU A 89 -22.61 0.38 -13.42
N ASN A 90 -22.07 -0.83 -13.52
CA ASN A 90 -22.10 -1.78 -12.42
C ASN A 90 -20.69 -2.32 -12.18
N ILE A 91 -20.06 -1.89 -11.10
CA ILE A 91 -18.74 -2.34 -10.68
C ILE A 91 -18.88 -3.26 -9.48
N GLN A 92 -18.62 -4.54 -9.70
CA GLN A 92 -18.71 -5.57 -8.66
C GLN A 92 -17.29 -6.04 -8.28
N PRO A 93 -16.67 -5.46 -7.24
CA PRO A 93 -15.37 -5.93 -6.78
C PRO A 93 -15.51 -7.34 -6.20
N THR A 94 -14.72 -8.27 -6.71
CA THR A 94 -14.64 -9.62 -6.17
C THR A 94 -13.55 -9.68 -5.10
N LEU A 95 -13.94 -9.98 -3.87
CA LEU A 95 -13.00 -10.21 -2.79
C LEU A 95 -12.59 -11.68 -2.79
N THR A 96 -11.32 -11.94 -3.02
CA THR A 96 -10.76 -13.29 -2.92
C THR A 96 -9.96 -13.42 -1.63
N ALA A 97 -10.23 -14.45 -0.84
CA ALA A 97 -9.42 -14.78 0.32
C ALA A 97 -8.23 -15.65 -0.13
N HIS A 98 -7.01 -15.14 0.06
CA HIS A 98 -5.80 -15.94 -0.06
C HIS A 98 -5.29 -16.28 1.35
N PRO A 99 -5.47 -17.51 1.84
CA PRO A 99 -5.07 -17.92 3.19
C PRO A 99 -3.58 -17.70 3.46
N THR A 100 -2.76 -17.74 2.42
CA THR A 100 -1.30 -17.51 2.47
C THR A 100 -0.95 -16.05 2.76
N GLU A 101 -1.86 -15.10 2.52
CA GLU A 101 -1.64 -13.67 2.77
C GLU A 101 -2.17 -13.19 4.13
N ALA A 102 -2.77 -14.06 4.93
CA ALA A 102 -3.24 -13.72 6.27
C ALA A 102 -2.06 -13.41 7.19
N ARG A 103 -1.57 -12.18 7.08
CA ARG A 103 -0.49 -11.64 7.91
C ARG A 103 -0.96 -11.51 9.35
N ARG A 104 -0.02 -11.64 10.29
CA ARG A 104 -0.33 -11.37 11.70
C ARG A 104 -0.76 -9.91 11.86
N ARG A 105 -1.83 -9.68 12.60
CA ARG A 105 -2.33 -8.33 12.88
C ARG A 105 -1.24 -7.41 13.44
N SER A 106 -0.40 -7.92 14.34
CA SER A 106 0.73 -7.18 14.89
C SER A 106 1.73 -6.70 13.83
N VAL A 107 1.91 -7.43 12.74
CA VAL A 107 2.76 -7.03 11.60
C VAL A 107 2.06 -5.93 10.80
N LEU A 108 0.76 -6.09 10.51
CA LEU A 108 -0.03 -5.08 9.80
C LEU A 108 -0.10 -3.75 10.56
N ASP A 109 -0.31 -3.80 11.88
CA ASP A 109 -0.37 -2.62 12.74
C ASP A 109 0.99 -1.87 12.73
N LYS A 110 2.11 -2.59 12.83
CA LYS A 110 3.45 -1.98 12.74
C LYS A 110 3.71 -1.37 11.37
N GLN A 111 3.35 -2.05 10.29
CA GLN A 111 3.47 -1.51 8.94
C GLN A 111 2.64 -0.25 8.74
N THR A 112 1.44 -0.20 9.31
CA THR A 112 0.59 0.98 9.29
C THR A 112 1.22 2.13 10.06
N GLN A 113 1.75 1.87 11.26
CA GLN A 113 2.46 2.89 12.06
C GLN A 113 3.69 3.42 11.32
N ILE A 114 4.51 2.54 10.72
CA ILE A 114 5.66 2.96 9.90
C ILE A 114 5.20 3.86 8.75
N ALA A 115 4.13 3.49 8.04
CA ALA A 115 3.60 4.30 6.94
C ALA A 115 3.13 5.68 7.41
N LEU A 116 2.49 5.77 8.57
CA LEU A 116 2.05 7.04 9.16
C LEU A 116 3.24 7.94 9.54
N GLU A 117 4.27 7.38 10.16
CA GLU A 117 5.47 8.15 10.52
C GLU A 117 6.24 8.60 9.27
N LEU A 118 6.39 7.74 8.26
CA LEU A 118 6.99 8.12 6.98
C LEU A 118 6.18 9.21 6.26
N TYR A 119 4.85 9.17 6.35
CA TYR A 119 3.99 10.22 5.80
C TYR A 119 4.21 11.56 6.51
N ARG A 120 4.42 11.55 7.83
CA ARG A 120 4.73 12.76 8.61
C ARG A 120 6.06 13.37 8.21
N LEU A 121 7.08 12.57 7.85
CA LEU A 121 8.38 13.06 7.38
C LEU A 121 8.30 13.92 6.10
N ASP A 122 7.21 13.82 5.34
CA ASP A 122 7.00 14.64 4.12
C ASP A 122 6.52 16.07 4.46
N ASP A 123 6.21 16.38 5.72
CA ASP A 123 5.83 17.74 6.13
C ASP A 123 7.06 18.64 6.25
N LYS A 124 7.19 19.57 5.30
CA LYS A 124 8.30 20.54 5.24
C LYS A 124 8.35 21.53 6.41
N ARG A 125 7.35 21.53 7.30
CA ARG A 125 7.27 22.43 8.46
C ARG A 125 7.88 21.82 9.72
N LEU A 126 8.29 20.54 9.66
CA LEU A 126 8.94 19.88 10.79
C LEU A 126 10.25 20.59 11.16
N ILE A 127 10.43 20.83 12.45
CA ILE A 127 11.71 21.26 13.00
C ILE A 127 12.68 20.07 13.12
N PRO A 128 14.00 20.30 13.21
CA PRO A 128 15.00 19.23 13.24
C PRO A 128 14.75 18.18 14.33
N GLU A 129 14.31 18.60 15.51
CA GLU A 129 14.00 17.71 16.65
C GLU A 129 12.85 16.78 16.34
N GLU A 130 11.74 17.29 15.76
CA GLU A 130 10.60 16.48 15.36
C GLU A 130 10.98 15.48 14.25
N HIS A 131 11.85 15.91 13.34
CA HIS A 131 12.34 15.02 12.29
C HIS A 131 13.16 13.87 12.87
N GLN A 132 14.01 14.15 13.87
CA GLN A 132 14.79 13.13 14.56
C GLN A 132 13.90 12.17 15.37
N ASP A 133 12.92 12.69 16.08
CA ASP A 133 11.96 11.89 16.85
C ASP A 133 11.20 10.90 15.95
N ILE A 134 10.75 11.35 14.78
CA ILE A 134 10.08 10.49 13.80
C ILE A 134 11.04 9.42 13.28
N HIS A 135 12.27 9.81 12.94
CA HIS A 135 13.29 8.87 12.48
C HIS A 135 13.55 7.77 13.52
N ASP A 136 13.74 8.15 14.79
CA ASP A 136 14.01 7.20 15.87
C ASP A 136 12.82 6.26 16.09
N ARG A 137 11.60 6.78 15.97
CA ARG A 137 10.37 5.98 16.06
C ARG A 137 10.26 4.98 14.92
N VAL A 138 10.59 5.38 13.69
CA VAL A 138 10.65 4.45 12.54
C VAL A 138 11.69 3.36 12.79
N CYS A 139 12.88 3.71 13.28
CA CYS A 139 13.92 2.75 13.61
C CYS A 139 13.46 1.73 14.68
N GLN A 140 12.76 2.19 15.73
CA GLN A 140 12.19 1.32 16.76
C GLN A 140 11.13 0.37 16.21
N LEU A 141 10.23 0.87 15.36
CA LEU A 141 9.19 0.06 14.71
C LEU A 141 9.79 -1.00 13.79
N VAL A 142 10.80 -0.64 12.99
CA VAL A 142 11.52 -1.57 12.11
C VAL A 142 12.24 -2.62 12.92
N SER A 143 12.96 -2.23 13.98
CA SER A 143 13.63 -3.17 14.89
C SER A 143 12.64 -4.14 15.53
N SER A 144 11.48 -3.64 15.97
CA SER A 144 10.40 -4.47 16.50
C SER A 144 9.80 -5.40 15.43
N LEU A 145 9.75 -4.96 14.16
CA LEU A 145 9.29 -5.81 13.05
C LEU A 145 10.26 -6.95 12.77
N LEU A 146 11.58 -6.69 12.83
CA LEU A 146 12.63 -7.70 12.60
C LEU A 146 12.60 -8.85 13.62
N VAL A 147 12.22 -8.56 14.87
CA VAL A 147 12.09 -9.58 15.93
C VAL A 147 10.68 -10.18 16.01
N THR A 148 9.75 -9.71 15.20
CA THR A 148 8.39 -10.25 15.15
C THR A 148 8.35 -11.42 14.19
N ASP A 149 7.81 -12.54 14.66
CA ASP A 149 7.56 -13.71 13.82
C ASP A 149 6.57 -13.37 12.70
N MET A 150 7.05 -13.32 11.46
CA MET A 150 6.24 -13.00 10.27
C MET A 150 5.50 -14.23 9.74
N VAL A 151 6.03 -15.42 9.99
CA VAL A 151 5.45 -16.69 9.56
C VAL A 151 4.65 -17.27 10.71
N ARG A 152 3.40 -17.65 10.43
CA ARG A 152 2.58 -18.37 11.41
C ARG A 152 3.04 -19.82 11.46
N SER A 153 3.39 -20.30 12.65
CA SER A 153 3.68 -21.71 12.91
C SER A 153 2.41 -22.57 12.98
N ARG A 154 1.25 -21.93 13.19
CA ARG A 154 -0.06 -22.60 13.29
C ARG A 154 -0.88 -22.37 12.01
N ARG A 155 -1.52 -23.43 11.51
CA ARG A 155 -2.49 -23.33 10.42
C ARG A 155 -3.67 -22.43 10.86
N LEU A 156 -4.12 -21.57 9.95
CA LEU A 156 -5.28 -20.72 10.17
C LEU A 156 -6.54 -21.57 10.37
N ASP A 157 -7.36 -21.19 11.33
CA ASP A 157 -8.71 -21.72 11.47
C ASP A 157 -9.75 -20.75 10.87
N VAL A 158 -10.99 -21.20 10.77
CA VAL A 158 -12.10 -20.41 10.19
C VAL A 158 -12.32 -19.11 10.97
N PHE A 159 -12.11 -19.10 12.28
CA PHE A 159 -12.23 -17.88 13.09
C PHE A 159 -11.14 -16.86 12.80
N ASP A 160 -9.93 -17.33 12.50
CA ASP A 160 -8.84 -16.45 12.08
C ASP A 160 -9.16 -15.78 10.73
N GLU A 161 -9.75 -16.52 9.80
CA GLU A 161 -10.20 -16.01 8.50
C GLU A 161 -11.34 -14.99 8.65
N ILE A 162 -12.34 -15.30 9.48
CA ILE A 162 -13.45 -14.36 9.78
C ILE A 162 -12.91 -13.07 10.40
N ARG A 163 -12.02 -13.15 11.39
CA ARG A 163 -11.41 -11.98 12.03
C ARG A 163 -10.60 -11.15 11.04
N ASN A 164 -9.90 -11.79 10.12
CA ASN A 164 -9.14 -11.11 9.07
C ASN A 164 -10.09 -10.39 8.09
N GLY A 165 -11.17 -11.04 7.67
CA GLY A 165 -12.21 -10.41 6.84
C GLY A 165 -12.84 -9.20 7.51
N ILE A 166 -13.25 -9.31 8.78
CA ILE A 166 -13.79 -8.20 9.57
C ILE A 166 -12.77 -7.05 9.67
N TYR A 167 -11.50 -7.36 9.89
CA TYR A 167 -10.44 -6.35 9.95
C TYR A 167 -10.39 -5.52 8.67
N PHE A 168 -10.33 -6.14 7.50
CA PHE A 168 -10.29 -5.41 6.23
C PHE A 168 -11.59 -4.67 5.93
N LEU A 169 -12.73 -5.24 6.26
CA LEU A 169 -14.02 -4.57 6.11
C LEU A 169 -14.08 -3.28 6.94
N THR A 170 -13.65 -3.34 8.20
CA THR A 170 -13.76 -2.21 9.13
C THR A 170 -12.66 -1.18 9.01
N THR A 171 -11.44 -1.57 8.65
CA THR A 171 -10.28 -0.66 8.60
C THR A 171 -9.99 -0.08 7.22
N THR A 172 -10.49 -0.72 6.17
CA THR A 172 -10.17 -0.32 4.79
C THR A 172 -11.43 -0.04 4.00
N ILE A 173 -12.31 -1.01 3.86
CA ILE A 173 -13.47 -0.91 2.95
C ILE A 173 -14.46 0.14 3.47
N TRP A 174 -14.73 0.15 4.77
CA TRP A 174 -15.65 1.09 5.40
C TRP A 174 -15.28 2.56 5.17
N ASP A 175 -13.99 2.88 5.14
CA ASP A 175 -13.50 4.22 4.91
C ASP A 175 -13.39 4.59 3.42
N ILE A 176 -13.18 3.61 2.55
CA ILE A 176 -12.97 3.84 1.11
C ILE A 176 -14.31 3.99 0.37
N VAL A 177 -15.31 3.18 0.69
CA VAL A 177 -16.60 3.16 -0.04
C VAL A 177 -17.29 4.53 -0.07
N PRO A 178 -17.43 5.28 1.04
CA PRO A 178 -18.05 6.60 1.00
C PRO A 178 -17.27 7.62 0.15
N ARG A 179 -15.93 7.51 0.13
CA ARG A 179 -15.07 8.39 -0.70
C ARG A 179 -15.26 8.09 -2.17
N LEU A 180 -15.24 6.81 -2.54
CA LEU A 180 -15.48 6.38 -3.91
C LEU A 180 -16.87 6.80 -4.39
N ALA A 181 -17.91 6.61 -3.59
CA ALA A 181 -19.27 7.06 -3.90
C ALA A 181 -19.34 8.59 -4.07
N GLY A 182 -18.66 9.35 -3.21
CA GLY A 182 -18.56 10.79 -3.34
C GLY A 182 -17.82 11.26 -4.60
N ASP A 183 -16.80 10.53 -5.03
CA ASP A 183 -16.05 10.85 -6.27
C ASP A 183 -16.86 10.53 -7.52
N LEU A 184 -17.70 9.49 -7.48
CA LEU A 184 -18.60 9.14 -8.60
C LEU A 184 -19.81 10.07 -8.71
N ALA A 185 -20.22 10.73 -7.61
CA ALA A 185 -21.36 11.62 -7.58
C ALA A 185 -21.05 13.07 -8.03
N ARG A 186 -19.78 13.41 -8.23
CA ARG A 186 -19.31 14.74 -8.68
C ARG A 186 -19.10 14.77 -10.19
#